data_e4a726ce2fa9f4e5b297ca91bc1c7391
#
_entry.id   e4a726ce2fa9f4e5b297ca91bc1c7391
#
_cell.length_a   1.000
_cell.length_b   1.000
_cell.length_c   1.000
_cell.angle_alpha   90.00
_cell.angle_beta   90.00
_cell.angle_gamma   90.00
#
_symmetry.space_group_name_H-M   'P 1'
#
loop_
_entity.id
_entity.type
_entity.pdbx_description
1 polymer ?
#
loop_
_entity_poly.entity_id
_entity_poly.type
_entity_poly.pdbx_seq_one_letter_code
_entity_poly.pdbx_strand_id
1 'polypeptide(L)'
;MSKYEIKNVEGKKVGDAELSSDVYGIEPNIPVVHQVVVCQDASARQGTHSTKNRHEVSGGGVKPYRQKGTGRARQGSIRAGQWTGGGVIFGPTPRSHARRINNKMVKLAMRSVLSGKVADSELVLVDSLEFAQPSTKQAKAALQNLSLIHISEPTRH
;
A
#
# COMPACT_ATOMS: atom_id res chain seq x y z
N MET A 1 -31.51 -11.31 8.11
CA MET A 1 -30.54 -10.57 8.95
C MET A 1 -29.85 -11.60 9.83
N SER A 2 -28.53 -11.65 9.79
CA SER A 2 -27.75 -12.60 10.60
C SER A 2 -27.47 -11.98 11.96
N LYS A 3 -27.76 -12.70 13.05
CA LYS A 3 -27.46 -12.28 14.42
C LYS A 3 -26.02 -12.67 14.74
N TYR A 4 -25.24 -11.73 15.28
CA TYR A 4 -23.86 -11.92 15.69
C TYR A 4 -23.69 -11.59 17.16
N GLU A 5 -22.86 -12.38 17.84
CA GLU A 5 -22.60 -12.20 19.25
C GLU A 5 -21.68 -11.00 19.50
N ILE A 6 -22.07 -10.13 20.44
CA ILE A 6 -21.22 -9.06 20.96
C ILE A 6 -20.50 -9.61 22.20
N LYS A 7 -19.17 -9.47 22.22
CA LYS A 7 -18.31 -9.91 23.31
C LYS A 7 -17.78 -8.70 24.10
N ASN A 8 -17.48 -8.88 25.37
CA ASN A 8 -16.75 -7.89 26.16
C ASN A 8 -15.23 -8.13 26.06
N VAL A 9 -14.42 -7.30 26.70
CA VAL A 9 -12.96 -7.41 26.77
C VAL A 9 -12.48 -8.75 27.36
N GLU A 10 -13.31 -9.41 28.16
CA GLU A 10 -13.05 -10.73 28.75
C GLU A 10 -13.43 -11.90 27.84
N GLY A 11 -13.97 -11.63 26.63
CA GLY A 11 -14.44 -12.65 25.72
C GLY A 11 -15.83 -13.23 26.03
N LYS A 12 -16.55 -12.70 27.03
CA LYS A 12 -17.90 -13.14 27.40
C LYS A 12 -18.94 -12.46 26.51
N LYS A 13 -20.00 -13.20 26.13
CA LYS A 13 -21.14 -12.68 25.41
C LYS A 13 -21.92 -11.68 26.26
N VAL A 14 -22.16 -10.48 25.71
CA VAL A 14 -22.92 -9.39 26.33
C VAL A 14 -24.29 -9.24 25.66
N GLY A 15 -24.34 -9.44 24.35
CA GLY A 15 -25.59 -9.26 23.58
C GLY A 15 -25.47 -9.82 22.19
N ASP A 16 -26.49 -9.54 21.38
CA ASP A 16 -26.54 -9.90 19.96
C ASP A 16 -26.75 -8.63 19.12
N ALA A 17 -26.04 -8.49 17.99
CA ALA A 17 -26.23 -7.44 17.02
C ALA A 17 -26.79 -8.01 15.70
N GLU A 18 -27.64 -7.24 15.04
CA GLU A 18 -28.11 -7.56 13.70
C GLU A 18 -27.28 -6.79 12.66
N LEU A 19 -26.62 -7.51 11.77
CA LEU A 19 -25.83 -6.94 10.69
C LEU A 19 -26.69 -6.76 9.44
N SER A 20 -26.57 -5.58 8.77
CA SER A 20 -27.29 -5.28 7.54
C SER A 20 -26.83 -6.20 6.40
N SER A 21 -27.75 -6.87 5.74
CA SER A 21 -27.50 -7.71 4.58
C SER A 21 -26.87 -6.94 3.40
N ASP A 22 -27.19 -5.63 3.27
CA ASP A 22 -26.67 -4.78 2.20
C ASP A 22 -25.19 -4.51 2.29
N VAL A 23 -24.60 -4.75 3.47
CA VAL A 23 -23.16 -4.51 3.73
C VAL A 23 -22.41 -5.82 3.97
N TYR A 24 -23.01 -6.73 4.71
CA TYR A 24 -22.36 -7.96 5.20
C TYR A 24 -22.87 -9.24 4.56
N GLY A 25 -23.86 -9.15 3.65
CA GLY A 25 -24.48 -10.29 3.01
C GLY A 25 -24.36 -10.32 1.49
N ILE A 26 -23.46 -9.54 0.90
CA ILE A 26 -23.25 -9.52 -0.55
C ILE A 26 -22.25 -10.60 -0.97
N GLU A 27 -22.40 -11.09 -2.20
CA GLU A 27 -21.42 -11.99 -2.81
C GLU A 27 -20.09 -11.24 -3.04
N PRO A 28 -18.94 -11.75 -2.53
CA PRO A 28 -17.66 -11.07 -2.65
C PRO A 28 -17.18 -10.96 -4.10
N ASN A 29 -16.91 -9.73 -4.57
CA ASN A 29 -16.34 -9.46 -5.89
C ASN A 29 -14.81 -9.34 -5.81
N ILE A 30 -14.12 -10.48 -5.90
CA ILE A 30 -12.66 -10.56 -5.77
C ILE A 30 -11.89 -9.68 -6.77
N PRO A 31 -12.24 -9.60 -8.08
CA PRO A 31 -11.55 -8.71 -9.02
C PRO A 31 -11.56 -7.25 -8.61
N VAL A 32 -12.67 -6.75 -8.08
CA VAL A 32 -12.78 -5.35 -7.63
C VAL A 32 -11.95 -5.12 -6.37
N VAL A 33 -11.95 -6.06 -5.41
CA VAL A 33 -11.09 -6.02 -4.22
C VAL A 33 -9.62 -5.96 -4.62
N HIS A 34 -9.18 -6.87 -5.49
CA HIS A 34 -7.81 -6.89 -5.99
C HIS A 34 -7.39 -5.55 -6.62
N GLN A 35 -8.25 -4.97 -7.46
CA GLN A 35 -7.94 -3.69 -8.10
C GLN A 35 -7.80 -2.55 -7.10
N VAL A 36 -8.62 -2.51 -6.04
CA VAL A 36 -8.51 -1.51 -4.96
C VAL A 36 -7.19 -1.68 -4.21
N VAL A 37 -6.83 -2.91 -3.82
CA VAL A 37 -5.57 -3.21 -3.12
C VAL A 37 -4.36 -2.78 -3.95
N VAL A 38 -4.31 -3.15 -5.25
CA VAL A 38 -3.22 -2.72 -6.15
C VAL A 38 -3.11 -1.20 -6.26
N CYS A 39 -4.25 -0.48 -6.25
CA CYS A 39 -4.24 0.98 -6.27
C CYS A 39 -3.74 1.58 -4.95
N GLN A 40 -4.08 0.99 -3.81
CA GLN A 40 -3.58 1.41 -2.49
C GLN A 40 -2.08 1.20 -2.38
N ASP A 41 -1.58 0.03 -2.74
CA ASP A 41 -0.14 -0.29 -2.73
C ASP A 41 0.65 0.62 -3.67
N ALA A 42 0.11 0.90 -4.86
CA ALA A 42 0.72 1.85 -5.78
C ALA A 42 0.79 3.26 -5.19
N SER A 43 -0.26 3.69 -4.48
CA SER A 43 -0.33 5.02 -3.84
C SER A 43 0.63 5.17 -2.66
N ALA A 44 0.97 4.08 -1.97
CA ALA A 44 1.93 4.07 -0.87
C ALA A 44 3.39 4.26 -1.33
N ARG A 45 3.69 4.04 -2.61
CA ARG A 45 5.04 4.22 -3.16
C ARG A 45 5.40 5.70 -3.24
N GLN A 46 6.51 6.10 -2.62
CA GLN A 46 7.00 7.49 -2.64
C GLN A 46 7.46 7.97 -4.03
N GLY A 47 8.00 7.07 -4.86
CA GLY A 47 8.45 7.40 -6.21
C GLY A 47 9.62 8.37 -6.29
N THR A 48 10.53 8.36 -5.32
CA THR A 48 11.65 9.29 -5.19
C THR A 48 12.89 8.92 -6.01
N HIS A 49 12.82 7.81 -6.76
CA HIS A 49 13.92 7.38 -7.62
C HIS A 49 14.24 8.45 -8.67
N SER A 50 15.52 8.74 -8.86
CA SER A 50 16.00 9.76 -9.80
C SER A 50 17.35 9.36 -10.38
N THR A 51 17.54 9.68 -11.64
CA THR A 51 18.84 9.59 -12.33
C THR A 51 19.16 10.93 -12.95
N LYS A 52 20.44 11.29 -12.97
CA LYS A 52 20.89 12.52 -13.61
C LYS A 52 20.93 12.36 -15.13
N ASN A 53 20.23 13.20 -15.84
CA ASN A 53 20.35 13.32 -17.29
C ASN A 53 21.62 14.13 -17.69
N ARG A 54 21.92 14.22 -18.97
CA ARG A 54 23.13 14.89 -19.46
C ARG A 54 23.24 16.38 -19.08
N HIS A 55 22.13 17.03 -18.73
CA HIS A 55 22.11 18.45 -18.33
C HIS A 55 22.38 18.62 -16.82
N GLU A 56 22.07 17.58 -16.05
CA GLU A 56 22.24 17.56 -14.58
C GLU A 56 23.57 17.02 -14.13
N VAL A 57 24.26 16.25 -15.01
CA VAL A 57 25.61 15.75 -14.71
C VAL A 57 26.61 16.90 -14.83
N SER A 58 27.39 17.13 -13.76
CA SER A 58 28.42 18.17 -13.74
C SER A 58 29.52 17.92 -14.77
N GLY A 59 30.00 18.97 -15.43
CA GLY A 59 31.09 18.96 -16.39
C GLY A 59 30.65 18.88 -17.85
N GLY A 60 31.58 18.74 -18.77
CA GLY A 60 31.34 18.55 -20.20
C GLY A 60 31.02 19.80 -21.02
N GLY A 61 31.31 21.00 -20.51
CA GLY A 61 31.10 22.28 -21.22
C GLY A 61 32.01 22.47 -22.44
N VAL A 62 33.13 21.78 -22.50
CA VAL A 62 34.11 21.87 -23.61
C VAL A 62 33.90 20.68 -24.56
N LYS A 63 33.99 20.99 -25.87
CA LYS A 63 33.96 19.94 -26.93
C LYS A 63 35.27 19.11 -26.83
N PRO A 64 35.18 17.75 -26.76
CA PRO A 64 36.34 16.87 -26.53
C PRO A 64 37.45 17.02 -27.57
N TYR A 65 37.10 17.26 -28.80
CA TYR A 65 38.03 17.46 -29.94
C TYR A 65 37.34 18.15 -31.11
N ARG A 66 38.13 18.62 -32.08
CA ARG A 66 37.61 19.30 -33.28
C ARG A 66 36.69 18.43 -34.13
N GLN A 67 35.83 19.07 -34.91
CA GLN A 67 34.74 18.43 -35.66
C GLN A 67 35.23 17.48 -36.74
N LYS A 68 36.36 17.74 -37.39
CA LYS A 68 36.93 16.97 -38.50
C LYS A 68 38.45 16.81 -38.30
N GLY A 69 39.06 15.81 -38.97
CA GLY A 69 40.51 15.65 -39.01
C GLY A 69 41.11 14.91 -37.78
N THR A 70 40.29 14.18 -36.99
CA THR A 70 40.75 13.38 -35.84
C THR A 70 40.67 11.87 -36.07
N GLY A 71 40.06 11.41 -37.15
CA GLY A 71 39.82 9.99 -37.42
C GLY A 71 38.80 9.31 -36.43
N ARG A 72 38.25 10.08 -35.49
CA ARG A 72 37.33 9.60 -34.46
C ARG A 72 35.86 9.99 -34.74
N ALA A 73 34.91 9.29 -34.14
CA ALA A 73 33.52 9.68 -34.18
C ALA A 73 33.30 11.07 -33.59
N ARG A 74 32.39 11.85 -34.19
CA ARG A 74 32.10 13.23 -33.78
C ARG A 74 31.44 13.22 -32.40
N GLN A 75 31.94 14.06 -31.47
CA GLN A 75 31.43 14.18 -30.11
C GLN A 75 31.22 15.64 -29.73
N GLY A 76 30.13 15.92 -29.00
CA GLY A 76 29.81 17.28 -28.54
C GLY A 76 30.14 17.49 -27.07
N SER A 77 30.06 16.42 -26.26
CA SER A 77 30.30 16.48 -24.80
C SER A 77 30.72 15.12 -24.27
N ILE A 78 31.57 15.11 -23.26
CA ILE A 78 31.96 13.92 -22.50
C ILE A 78 30.87 13.44 -21.54
N ARG A 79 29.80 14.22 -21.34
CA ARG A 79 28.65 13.88 -20.50
C ARG A 79 27.45 13.34 -21.29
N ALA A 80 27.63 13.06 -22.59
CA ALA A 80 26.62 12.39 -23.39
C ALA A 80 26.42 10.94 -22.91
N GLY A 81 25.24 10.37 -23.13
CA GLY A 81 24.85 9.06 -22.61
C GLY A 81 25.73 7.88 -23.05
N GLN A 82 26.48 8.00 -24.14
CA GLN A 82 27.42 6.98 -24.61
C GLN A 82 28.77 6.99 -23.92
N TRP A 83 29.03 7.99 -23.08
CA TRP A 83 30.30 8.14 -22.34
C TRP A 83 30.17 7.56 -20.94
N THR A 84 31.22 6.91 -20.46
CA THR A 84 31.32 6.49 -19.05
C THR A 84 31.27 7.72 -18.15
N GLY A 85 30.38 7.74 -17.17
CA GLY A 85 30.12 8.91 -16.33
C GLY A 85 29.30 10.01 -17.01
N GLY A 86 28.70 9.74 -18.17
CA GLY A 86 27.70 10.59 -18.82
C GLY A 86 26.31 10.46 -18.20
N GLY A 87 25.36 11.28 -18.68
CA GLY A 87 24.00 11.26 -18.19
C GLY A 87 23.20 10.06 -18.68
N VAL A 88 22.20 9.64 -17.92
CA VAL A 88 21.24 8.61 -18.30
C VAL A 88 20.15 9.25 -19.17
N ILE A 89 19.83 8.64 -20.33
CA ILE A 89 18.91 9.24 -21.32
C ILE A 89 17.45 9.07 -20.88
N PHE A 90 17.01 7.83 -20.62
CA PHE A 90 15.65 7.49 -20.21
C PHE A 90 15.66 6.82 -18.83
N GLY A 91 16.33 7.47 -17.89
CA GLY A 91 16.37 6.96 -16.51
C GLY A 91 15.08 7.28 -15.76
N PRO A 92 14.88 6.62 -14.61
CA PRO A 92 13.75 6.91 -13.76
C PRO A 92 13.81 8.34 -13.22
N THR A 93 12.67 9.01 -13.23
CA THR A 93 12.48 10.34 -12.66
C THR A 93 11.46 10.28 -11.53
N PRO A 94 11.53 11.18 -10.53
CA PRO A 94 10.54 11.23 -9.47
C PRO A 94 9.13 11.40 -10.04
N ARG A 95 8.22 10.51 -9.62
CA ARG A 95 6.83 10.57 -10.06
C ARG A 95 5.87 10.02 -9.01
N SER A 96 4.65 10.48 -9.00
CA SER A 96 3.59 9.85 -8.23
C SER A 96 3.16 8.53 -8.89
N HIS A 97 3.00 7.49 -8.08
CA HIS A 97 2.43 6.20 -8.49
C HIS A 97 0.93 6.08 -8.18
N ALA A 98 0.35 7.11 -7.56
CA ALA A 98 -1.07 7.11 -7.20
C ALA A 98 -1.96 6.91 -8.43
N ARG A 99 -2.92 6.01 -8.31
CA ARG A 99 -3.93 5.73 -9.32
C ARG A 99 -5.30 6.08 -8.78
N ARG A 100 -6.07 6.83 -9.56
CA ARG A 100 -7.44 7.15 -9.19
C ARG A 100 -8.34 5.95 -9.43
N ILE A 101 -9.20 5.64 -8.45
CA ILE A 101 -10.23 4.62 -8.53
C ILE A 101 -11.59 5.26 -8.22
N ASN A 102 -12.66 4.73 -8.80
CA ASN A 102 -14.00 5.25 -8.58
C ASN A 102 -14.49 4.90 -7.16
N ASN A 103 -15.10 5.87 -6.48
CA ASN A 103 -15.62 5.67 -5.11
C ASN A 103 -16.65 4.53 -5.01
N LYS A 104 -17.44 4.29 -6.07
CA LYS A 104 -18.38 3.16 -6.12
C LYS A 104 -17.65 1.80 -6.06
N MET A 105 -16.48 1.68 -6.72
CA MET A 105 -15.66 0.47 -6.67
C MET A 105 -15.05 0.28 -5.28
N VAL A 106 -14.57 1.35 -4.64
CA VAL A 106 -14.04 1.28 -3.27
C VAL A 106 -15.12 0.81 -2.30
N LYS A 107 -16.32 1.39 -2.38
CA LYS A 107 -17.46 0.97 -1.54
C LYS A 107 -17.85 -0.49 -1.78
N LEU A 108 -17.88 -0.94 -3.04
CA LEU A 108 -18.17 -2.34 -3.37
C LEU A 108 -17.09 -3.27 -2.84
N ALA A 109 -15.81 -2.93 -2.99
CA ALA A 109 -14.69 -3.69 -2.44
C ALA A 109 -14.79 -3.84 -0.91
N MET A 110 -15.07 -2.75 -0.20
CA MET A 110 -15.21 -2.78 1.26
C MET A 110 -16.36 -3.70 1.70
N ARG A 111 -17.52 -3.60 1.06
CA ARG A 111 -18.65 -4.51 1.34
C ARG A 111 -18.30 -5.97 1.04
N SER A 112 -17.62 -6.22 -0.09
CA SER A 112 -17.17 -7.57 -0.47
C SER A 112 -16.24 -8.18 0.56
N VAL A 113 -15.25 -7.39 1.05
CA VAL A 113 -14.31 -7.85 2.09
C VAL A 113 -15.04 -8.12 3.41
N LEU A 114 -15.92 -7.21 3.85
CA LEU A 114 -16.66 -7.39 5.08
C LEU A 114 -17.59 -8.61 5.02
N SER A 115 -18.26 -8.83 3.88
CA SER A 115 -19.09 -10.02 3.69
C SER A 115 -18.28 -11.32 3.71
N GLY A 116 -17.09 -11.32 3.08
CA GLY A 116 -16.18 -12.46 3.14
C GLY A 116 -15.71 -12.75 4.57
N LYS A 117 -15.30 -11.73 5.34
CA LYS A 117 -14.89 -11.88 6.74
C LYS A 117 -15.99 -12.44 7.63
N VAL A 118 -17.23 -12.06 7.37
CA VAL A 118 -18.41 -12.60 8.07
C VAL A 118 -18.64 -14.06 7.70
N ALA A 119 -18.54 -14.41 6.41
CA ALA A 119 -18.71 -15.80 5.95
C ALA A 119 -17.63 -16.73 6.52
N ASP A 120 -16.39 -16.25 6.63
CA ASP A 120 -15.25 -16.98 7.17
C ASP A 120 -15.20 -16.97 8.71
N SER A 121 -16.19 -16.35 9.39
CA SER A 121 -16.25 -16.20 10.85
C SER A 121 -15.05 -15.48 11.47
N GLU A 122 -14.44 -14.58 10.70
CA GLU A 122 -13.27 -13.79 11.13
C GLU A 122 -13.65 -12.41 11.73
N LEU A 123 -14.95 -12.08 11.79
CA LEU A 123 -15.44 -10.85 12.38
C LEU A 123 -15.80 -11.08 13.86
N VAL A 124 -15.19 -10.30 14.74
CA VAL A 124 -15.50 -10.27 16.16
C VAL A 124 -16.09 -8.92 16.52
N LEU A 125 -17.29 -8.90 17.10
CA LEU A 125 -17.93 -7.70 17.60
C LEU A 125 -17.62 -7.52 19.08
N VAL A 126 -17.13 -6.33 19.45
CA VAL A 126 -16.79 -5.99 20.84
C VAL A 126 -17.62 -4.78 21.27
N ASP A 127 -18.15 -4.83 22.48
CA ASP A 127 -18.97 -3.78 23.05
C ASP A 127 -18.16 -2.49 23.25
N SER A 128 -17.05 -2.56 24.02
CA SER A 128 -16.14 -1.46 24.22
C SER A 128 -14.70 -1.92 24.41
N LEU A 129 -13.72 -1.11 23.98
CA LEU A 129 -12.28 -1.33 24.16
C LEU A 129 -11.69 -0.14 24.95
N GLU A 130 -12.36 0.27 26.01
CA GLU A 130 -11.92 1.38 26.84
C GLU A 130 -11.05 0.90 28.00
N PHE A 131 -9.93 1.57 28.19
CA PHE A 131 -9.01 1.34 29.30
C PHE A 131 -8.85 2.63 30.09
N ALA A 132 -8.94 2.57 31.42
CA ALA A 132 -8.80 3.74 32.31
C ALA A 132 -7.43 4.44 32.16
N GLN A 133 -6.39 3.68 31.80
CA GLN A 133 -5.05 4.20 31.48
C GLN A 133 -4.48 3.44 30.29
N PRO A 134 -3.67 4.10 29.42
CA PRO A 134 -2.97 3.44 28.33
C PRO A 134 -2.05 2.34 28.85
N SER A 135 -2.35 1.07 28.54
CA SER A 135 -1.58 -0.08 29.02
C SER A 135 -1.50 -1.17 27.94
N THR A 136 -0.30 -1.43 27.45
CA THR A 136 -0.02 -2.49 26.48
C THR A 136 -0.29 -3.89 27.05
N LYS A 137 -0.10 -4.08 28.37
CA LYS A 137 -0.38 -5.34 29.05
C LYS A 137 -1.88 -5.65 29.05
N GLN A 138 -2.73 -4.65 29.33
CA GLN A 138 -4.18 -4.82 29.31
C GLN A 138 -4.69 -5.04 27.87
N ALA A 139 -4.17 -4.29 26.89
CA ALA A 139 -4.52 -4.48 25.51
C ALA A 139 -4.14 -5.89 25.00
N LYS A 140 -2.95 -6.39 25.34
CA LYS A 140 -2.54 -7.75 25.01
C LYS A 140 -3.47 -8.79 25.62
N ALA A 141 -3.82 -8.65 26.90
CA ALA A 141 -4.73 -9.57 27.56
C ALA A 141 -6.13 -9.56 26.91
N ALA A 142 -6.66 -8.40 26.55
CA ALA A 142 -7.93 -8.27 25.84
C ALA A 142 -7.90 -8.99 24.48
N LEU A 143 -6.85 -8.80 23.69
CA LEU A 143 -6.69 -9.48 22.40
C LEU A 143 -6.55 -11.00 22.55
N GLN A 144 -5.87 -11.48 23.61
CA GLN A 144 -5.77 -12.90 23.91
C GLN A 144 -7.14 -13.50 24.25
N ASN A 145 -7.93 -12.82 25.08
CA ASN A 145 -9.28 -13.26 25.46
C ASN A 145 -10.23 -13.32 24.27
N LEU A 146 -10.04 -12.43 23.29
CA LEU A 146 -10.80 -12.40 22.04
C LEU A 146 -10.27 -13.35 20.96
N SER A 147 -9.21 -14.13 21.26
CA SER A 147 -8.52 -15.03 20.33
C SER A 147 -7.94 -14.34 19.08
N LEU A 148 -7.57 -13.06 19.22
CA LEU A 148 -7.05 -12.21 18.13
C LEU A 148 -5.53 -12.06 18.16
N ILE A 149 -4.81 -12.86 18.93
CA ILE A 149 -3.35 -12.70 19.14
C ILE A 149 -2.54 -12.86 17.85
N HIS A 150 -2.95 -13.76 16.97
CA HIS A 150 -2.23 -14.02 15.70
C HIS A 150 -2.37 -12.89 14.68
N ILE A 151 -3.37 -12.01 14.82
CA ILE A 151 -3.56 -10.85 13.93
C ILE A 151 -2.58 -9.73 14.27
N SER A 152 -2.14 -9.65 15.54
CA SER A 152 -1.27 -8.58 16.04
C SER A 152 0.22 -8.96 16.08
N GLU A 153 0.57 -10.22 15.82
CA GLU A 153 1.97 -10.65 15.76
C GLU A 153 2.59 -10.27 14.41
N PRO A 154 3.70 -9.49 14.40
CA PRO A 154 4.41 -9.23 13.16
C PRO A 154 4.99 -10.55 12.63
N THR A 155 4.62 -10.94 11.44
CA THR A 155 5.26 -12.04 10.72
C THR A 155 6.74 -11.68 10.52
N ARG A 156 7.63 -12.32 11.28
CA ARG A 156 9.07 -12.31 11.00
C ARG A 156 9.30 -13.12 9.73
N HIS A 157 9.57 -12.44 8.64
CA HIS A 157 10.19 -13.02 7.45
C HIS A 157 11.71 -12.84 7.55
#